data_7952df88653ea0ad7b567e8fa74186a3
#
_entry.id   7952df88653ea0ad7b567e8fa74186a3
#
_cell.length_a   1.000
_cell.length_b   1.000
_cell.length_c   1.000
_cell.angle_alpha   90.00
_cell.angle_beta   90.00
_cell.angle_gamma   90.00
#
_symmetry.space_group_name_H-M   'P 1'
#
loop_
_entity.id
_entity.type
_entity.pdbx_description
1 polymer ?
#
loop_
_entity_poly.entity_id
_entity_poly.type
_entity_poly.pdbx_seq_one_letter_code
_entity_poly.pdbx_strand_id
1 'polypeptide(L)'
;MKLVAALAAVVIVAAYAAAAGVPAKVTYVHHDKVASVMAKGGAIIEDPGLRILAQRRGAGEAELHETTNHVFIMVDGDATMVTGGKLVGAKTTAPGQIRGSEVQGGQTHHLTKGDVITIPAKTPHWWKEVSTKTIAYYAVNIEN
;
A
#
# COMPACT_ATOMS: atom_id res chain seq x y z
N MET A 1 54.01 -14.23 42.01
CA MET A 1 53.28 -13.46 40.99
C MET A 1 52.06 -14.29 40.53
N LYS A 2 50.86 -13.88 40.86
CA LYS A 2 49.61 -14.56 40.43
C LYS A 2 49.03 -13.73 39.27
N LEU A 3 49.02 -14.29 38.05
CA LEU A 3 48.34 -13.68 36.91
C LEU A 3 46.83 -13.90 37.09
N VAL A 4 46.08 -12.80 37.21
CA VAL A 4 44.63 -12.82 37.14
C VAL A 4 44.26 -12.56 35.66
N ALA A 5 43.75 -13.60 34.99
CA ALA A 5 43.22 -13.46 33.66
C ALA A 5 41.78 -12.91 33.76
N ALA A 6 41.58 -11.68 33.31
CA ALA A 6 40.26 -11.09 33.19
C ALA A 6 39.57 -11.61 31.91
N LEU A 7 38.54 -12.41 32.08
CA LEU A 7 37.64 -12.81 30.98
C LEU A 7 36.73 -11.65 30.63
N ALA A 8 36.96 -11.01 29.51
CA ALA A 8 36.00 -10.02 28.95
C ALA A 8 34.85 -10.77 28.27
N ALA A 9 33.67 -10.76 28.89
CA ALA A 9 32.46 -11.26 28.26
C ALA A 9 31.98 -10.26 27.18
N VAL A 10 32.11 -10.62 25.92
CA VAL A 10 31.52 -9.87 24.80
C VAL A 10 30.03 -10.18 24.78
N VAL A 11 29.22 -9.24 25.23
CA VAL A 11 27.77 -9.31 25.09
C VAL A 11 27.42 -8.89 23.66
N ILE A 12 27.13 -9.85 22.78
CA ILE A 12 26.59 -9.60 21.45
C ILE A 12 25.12 -9.26 21.65
N VAL A 13 24.79 -7.98 21.66
CA VAL A 13 23.38 -7.52 21.55
C VAL A 13 23.00 -7.72 20.08
N ALA A 14 22.34 -8.83 19.78
CA ALA A 14 21.65 -8.98 18.50
C ALA A 14 20.50 -7.95 18.47
N ALA A 15 20.70 -6.84 17.76
CA ALA A 15 19.60 -5.96 17.41
C ALA A 15 18.70 -6.73 16.43
N TYR A 16 17.60 -7.27 16.92
CA TYR A 16 16.50 -7.69 16.06
C TYR A 16 15.95 -6.40 15.43
N ALA A 17 16.31 -6.14 14.16
CA ALA A 17 15.53 -5.23 13.35
C ALA A 17 14.10 -5.80 13.37
N ALA A 18 13.17 -5.06 13.97
CA ALA A 18 11.76 -5.41 13.88
C ALA A 18 11.44 -5.42 12.39
N ALA A 19 11.23 -6.61 11.83
CA ALA A 19 10.68 -6.74 10.49
C ALA A 19 9.40 -5.91 10.45
N ALA A 20 9.19 -5.15 9.38
CA ALA A 20 7.95 -4.41 9.17
C ALA A 20 6.81 -5.32 9.60
N GLY A 21 5.94 -4.81 10.51
CA GLY A 21 5.06 -5.65 11.31
C GLY A 21 4.28 -6.63 10.46
N VAL A 22 4.38 -7.90 10.80
CA VAL A 22 3.50 -8.93 10.24
C VAL A 22 2.34 -9.15 11.21
N PRO A 23 1.14 -9.47 10.72
CA PRO A 23 0.02 -9.80 11.60
C PRO A 23 0.41 -10.91 12.58
N ALA A 24 0.28 -10.63 13.88
CA ALA A 24 0.66 -11.58 14.93
C ALA A 24 -0.41 -12.64 15.22
N LYS A 25 -1.59 -12.49 14.63
CA LYS A 25 -2.75 -13.38 14.84
C LYS A 25 -3.61 -13.44 13.59
N VAL A 26 -4.47 -14.45 13.52
CA VAL A 26 -5.51 -14.53 12.48
C VAL A 26 -6.56 -13.45 12.71
N THR A 27 -6.84 -12.64 11.70
CA THR A 27 -7.96 -11.69 11.69
C THR A 27 -9.00 -12.17 10.69
N TYR A 28 -10.22 -12.42 11.17
CA TYR A 28 -11.36 -12.82 10.34
C TYR A 28 -12.43 -11.72 10.35
N VAL A 29 -12.90 -11.35 9.16
CA VAL A 29 -13.99 -10.39 8.99
C VAL A 29 -15.10 -11.03 8.18
N HIS A 30 -16.30 -11.11 8.77
CA HIS A 30 -17.47 -11.70 8.14
C HIS A 30 -17.89 -10.92 6.86
N HIS A 31 -18.40 -11.63 5.87
CA HIS A 31 -18.75 -11.05 4.57
C HIS A 31 -19.74 -9.88 4.66
N ASP A 32 -20.69 -9.89 5.60
CA ASP A 32 -21.64 -8.77 5.79
C ASP A 32 -20.92 -7.49 6.19
N LYS A 33 -19.89 -7.61 7.05
CA LYS A 33 -19.04 -6.47 7.42
C LYS A 33 -18.22 -5.99 6.22
N VAL A 34 -17.64 -6.91 5.44
CA VAL A 34 -16.89 -6.57 4.22
C VAL A 34 -17.81 -5.84 3.23
N ALA A 35 -19.01 -6.34 2.98
CA ALA A 35 -19.99 -5.72 2.09
C ALA A 35 -20.40 -4.32 2.58
N SER A 36 -20.64 -4.16 3.88
CA SER A 36 -20.97 -2.87 4.49
C SER A 36 -19.85 -1.84 4.33
N VAL A 37 -18.58 -2.26 4.50
CA VAL A 37 -17.42 -1.38 4.29
C VAL A 37 -17.25 -1.06 2.81
N MET A 38 -17.42 -2.05 1.90
CA MET A 38 -17.32 -1.83 0.46
C MET A 38 -18.36 -0.82 -0.03
N ALA A 39 -19.55 -0.79 0.54
CA ALA A 39 -20.60 0.16 0.16
C ALA A 39 -20.21 1.62 0.44
N LYS A 40 -19.38 1.88 1.44
CA LYS A 40 -19.01 3.22 1.92
C LYS A 40 -17.55 3.58 1.66
N GLY A 41 -16.67 2.61 1.45
CA GLY A 41 -15.23 2.73 1.55
C GLY A 41 -14.75 2.67 3.01
N GLY A 42 -13.48 2.33 3.20
CA GLY A 42 -12.84 2.30 4.52
C GLY A 42 -12.02 1.06 4.79
N ALA A 43 -11.57 0.92 6.02
CA ALA A 43 -10.73 -0.21 6.44
C ALA A 43 -11.56 -1.46 6.75
N ILE A 44 -11.11 -2.59 6.22
CA ILE A 44 -11.62 -3.93 6.53
C ILE A 44 -10.72 -4.58 7.58
N ILE A 45 -9.40 -4.52 7.37
CA ILE A 45 -8.36 -5.01 8.27
C ILE A 45 -7.28 -3.92 8.42
N GLU A 46 -6.85 -3.69 9.65
CA GLU A 46 -5.74 -2.80 10.01
C GLU A 46 -4.85 -3.51 11.01
N ASP A 47 -4.01 -4.40 10.50
CA ASP A 47 -3.01 -5.12 11.29
C ASP A 47 -1.61 -4.50 11.05
N PRO A 48 -0.66 -4.66 11.97
CA PRO A 48 0.71 -4.22 11.76
C PRO A 48 1.29 -4.75 10.44
N GLY A 49 1.77 -3.87 9.57
CA GLY A 49 2.36 -4.20 8.27
C GLY A 49 1.38 -4.63 7.18
N LEU A 50 0.08 -4.79 7.50
CA LEU A 50 -0.93 -5.20 6.54
C LEU A 50 -2.25 -4.46 6.75
N ARG A 51 -2.70 -3.71 5.75
CA ARG A 51 -4.06 -3.13 5.73
C ARG A 51 -4.82 -3.62 4.52
N ILE A 52 -6.09 -3.96 4.70
CA ILE A 52 -7.01 -4.25 3.60
C ILE A 52 -8.12 -3.21 3.65
N LEU A 53 -8.19 -2.40 2.60
CA LEU A 53 -9.16 -1.33 2.47
C LEU A 53 -10.14 -1.67 1.37
N ALA A 54 -11.41 -1.37 1.57
CA ALA A 54 -12.38 -1.22 0.49
C ALA A 54 -12.32 0.21 0.00
N GLN A 55 -12.08 0.39 -1.28
CA GLN A 55 -11.99 1.70 -1.92
C GLN A 55 -13.16 1.90 -2.87
N ARG A 56 -13.78 3.09 -2.79
CA ARG A 56 -14.72 3.60 -3.79
C ARG A 56 -14.30 5.00 -4.13
N ARG A 57 -13.89 5.23 -5.39
CA ARG A 57 -13.39 6.54 -5.80
C ARG A 57 -13.55 6.78 -7.29
N GLY A 58 -13.53 8.06 -7.67
CA GLY A 58 -13.34 8.51 -9.03
C GLY A 58 -11.86 8.69 -9.38
N ALA A 59 -11.58 9.33 -10.50
CA ALA A 59 -10.27 9.83 -10.86
C ALA A 59 -9.77 10.87 -9.81
N GLY A 60 -8.46 11.03 -9.68
CA GLY A 60 -7.90 11.92 -8.67
C GLY A 60 -6.44 12.25 -8.93
N GLU A 61 -5.76 12.72 -7.90
CA GLU A 61 -4.33 13.01 -7.95
C GLU A 61 -3.50 11.74 -8.14
N ALA A 62 -2.33 11.92 -8.73
CA ALA A 62 -1.32 10.87 -8.79
C ALA A 62 -0.64 10.68 -7.42
N GLU A 63 -0.26 9.46 -7.12
CA GLU A 63 0.22 9.04 -5.81
C GLU A 63 1.58 8.33 -5.92
N LEU A 64 2.39 8.46 -4.87
CA LEU A 64 3.58 7.65 -4.63
C LEU A 64 3.70 7.40 -3.13
N HIS A 65 3.94 6.14 -2.78
CA HIS A 65 4.18 5.72 -1.40
C HIS A 65 5.58 5.18 -1.25
N GLU A 66 6.34 5.67 -0.25
CA GLU A 66 7.77 5.31 -0.13
C GLU A 66 7.97 3.90 0.42
N THR A 67 7.05 3.41 1.25
CA THR A 67 7.18 2.14 1.98
C THR A 67 6.05 1.15 1.74
N THR A 68 4.96 1.57 1.08
CA THR A 68 3.77 0.74 0.89
C THR A 68 3.76 0.08 -0.48
N ASN A 69 3.68 -1.24 -0.51
CA ASN A 69 3.34 -2.01 -1.70
C ASN A 69 1.82 -2.19 -1.77
N HIS A 70 1.24 -2.08 -2.96
CA HIS A 70 -0.19 -2.29 -3.17
C HIS A 70 -0.48 -3.54 -3.98
N VAL A 71 -1.57 -4.21 -3.63
CA VAL A 71 -2.28 -5.12 -4.53
C VAL A 71 -3.70 -4.58 -4.65
N PHE A 72 -4.10 -4.14 -5.85
CA PHE A 72 -5.48 -3.74 -6.10
C PHE A 72 -6.22 -4.87 -6.81
N ILE A 73 -7.42 -5.16 -6.32
CA ILE A 73 -8.32 -6.18 -6.87
C ILE A 73 -9.63 -5.47 -7.22
N MET A 74 -9.90 -5.33 -8.52
CA MET A 74 -11.07 -4.62 -9.02
C MET A 74 -12.36 -5.39 -8.73
N VAL A 75 -13.30 -4.74 -8.08
CA VAL A 75 -14.62 -5.30 -7.72
C VAL A 75 -15.71 -4.81 -8.65
N ASP A 76 -15.63 -3.54 -9.07
CA ASP A 76 -16.64 -2.91 -9.95
C ASP A 76 -16.05 -1.67 -10.64
N GLY A 77 -16.60 -1.34 -11.81
CA GLY A 77 -16.26 -0.17 -12.58
C GLY A 77 -15.17 -0.41 -13.61
N ASP A 78 -14.81 0.68 -14.30
CA ASP A 78 -13.91 0.73 -15.43
C ASP A 78 -13.00 1.96 -15.32
N ALA A 79 -11.68 1.77 -15.41
CA ALA A 79 -10.72 2.84 -15.22
C ALA A 79 -9.42 2.65 -16.01
N THR A 80 -8.78 3.77 -16.29
CA THR A 80 -7.42 3.83 -16.81
C THR A 80 -6.47 4.22 -15.69
N MET A 81 -5.49 3.36 -15.41
CA MET A 81 -4.40 3.62 -14.46
C MET A 81 -3.07 3.79 -15.21
N VAL A 82 -2.27 4.75 -14.78
CA VAL A 82 -0.88 4.91 -15.23
C VAL A 82 0.06 4.57 -14.07
N THR A 83 1.07 3.73 -14.32
CA THR A 83 2.07 3.33 -13.31
C THR A 83 3.49 3.57 -13.81
N GLY A 84 4.43 3.84 -12.88
CA GLY A 84 5.81 4.19 -13.22
C GLY A 84 5.92 5.63 -13.74
N GLY A 85 6.96 5.91 -14.52
CA GLY A 85 7.19 7.27 -15.01
C GLY A 85 7.59 8.27 -13.93
N LYS A 86 7.23 9.53 -14.11
CA LYS A 86 7.59 10.64 -13.22
C LYS A 86 6.34 11.34 -12.68
N LEU A 87 6.28 11.51 -11.38
CA LEU A 87 5.23 12.28 -10.72
C LEU A 87 5.45 13.79 -10.94
N VAL A 88 4.47 14.47 -11.50
CA VAL A 88 4.50 15.92 -11.79
C VAL A 88 3.95 16.70 -10.59
N GLY A 89 4.63 17.79 -10.23
CA GLY A 89 4.21 18.63 -9.11
C GLY A 89 4.23 17.92 -7.76
N ALA A 90 5.16 16.97 -7.58
CA ALA A 90 5.26 16.14 -6.39
C ALA A 90 5.36 16.97 -5.10
N LYS A 91 4.49 16.67 -4.12
CA LYS A 91 4.46 17.25 -2.78
C LYS A 91 4.29 16.16 -1.74
N THR A 92 5.10 16.18 -0.69
CA THR A 92 4.91 15.33 0.47
C THR A 92 3.72 15.83 1.27
N THR A 93 2.71 15.00 1.46
CA THR A 93 1.46 15.31 2.20
C THR A 93 1.47 14.74 3.60
N ALA A 94 2.23 13.65 3.82
CA ALA A 94 2.51 13.03 5.11
C ALA A 94 3.81 12.21 4.97
N PRO A 95 4.42 11.72 6.06
CA PRO A 95 5.59 10.84 5.98
C PRO A 95 5.35 9.67 5.01
N GLY A 96 6.21 9.53 4.00
CA GLY A 96 6.11 8.49 2.98
C GLY A 96 4.94 8.61 2.00
N GLN A 97 4.14 9.70 2.07
CA GLN A 97 2.99 9.94 1.20
C GLN A 97 3.24 11.13 0.30
N ILE A 98 3.32 10.92 -1.00
CA ILE A 98 3.60 11.95 -1.99
C ILE A 98 2.44 12.02 -2.98
N ARG A 99 2.00 13.23 -3.32
CA ARG A 99 0.93 13.51 -4.28
C ARG A 99 1.47 14.36 -5.42
N GLY A 100 0.86 14.21 -6.58
CA GLY A 100 1.16 15.03 -7.75
C GLY A 100 -0.07 15.19 -8.64
N SER A 101 0.02 16.09 -9.62
CA SER A 101 -1.10 16.36 -10.53
C SER A 101 -1.32 15.24 -11.55
N GLU A 102 -0.24 14.61 -11.98
CA GLU A 102 -0.25 13.56 -13.01
C GLU A 102 1.02 12.71 -12.97
N VAL A 103 1.02 11.61 -13.72
CA VAL A 103 2.22 10.84 -14.06
C VAL A 103 2.58 11.10 -15.51
N GLN A 104 3.81 11.57 -15.77
CA GLN A 104 4.38 11.67 -17.12
C GLN A 104 5.17 10.42 -17.48
N GLY A 105 4.92 9.88 -18.66
CA GLY A 105 5.47 8.59 -19.07
C GLY A 105 4.79 7.45 -18.29
N GLY A 106 5.49 6.34 -18.15
CA GLY A 106 4.95 5.16 -17.46
C GLY A 106 4.11 4.28 -18.38
N GLN A 107 3.50 3.27 -17.78
CA GLN A 107 2.67 2.28 -18.46
C GLN A 107 1.20 2.52 -18.16
N THR A 108 0.38 2.49 -19.20
CA THR A 108 -1.08 2.60 -19.08
C THR A 108 -1.71 1.23 -18.99
N HIS A 109 -2.62 1.06 -18.02
CA HIS A 109 -3.41 -0.15 -17.81
C HIS A 109 -4.89 0.21 -17.87
N HIS A 110 -5.67 -0.56 -18.62
CA HIS A 110 -7.11 -0.52 -18.57
C HIS A 110 -7.59 -1.60 -17.60
N LEU A 111 -8.27 -1.20 -16.53
CA LEU A 111 -8.67 -2.07 -15.43
C LEU A 111 -10.20 -2.12 -15.32
N THR A 112 -10.71 -3.35 -15.28
CA THR A 112 -12.13 -3.65 -15.14
C THR A 112 -12.35 -4.66 -14.00
N LYS A 113 -13.60 -4.97 -13.71
CA LYS A 113 -13.97 -5.95 -12.68
C LYS A 113 -13.22 -7.27 -12.85
N GLY A 114 -12.58 -7.73 -11.78
CA GLY A 114 -11.82 -8.98 -11.71
C GLY A 114 -10.32 -8.80 -11.96
N ASP A 115 -9.89 -7.67 -12.50
CA ASP A 115 -8.46 -7.42 -12.73
C ASP A 115 -7.71 -7.22 -11.41
N VAL A 116 -6.43 -7.63 -11.43
CA VAL A 116 -5.51 -7.48 -10.31
C VAL A 116 -4.25 -6.78 -10.79
N ILE A 117 -3.80 -5.78 -10.06
CA ILE A 117 -2.53 -5.09 -10.31
C ILE A 117 -1.73 -4.96 -9.02
N THR A 118 -0.41 -5.19 -9.11
CA THR A 118 0.53 -4.94 -8.03
C THR A 118 1.35 -3.69 -8.32
N ILE A 119 1.53 -2.85 -7.31
CA ILE A 119 2.29 -1.60 -7.42
C ILE A 119 3.32 -1.59 -6.29
N PRO A 120 4.60 -1.82 -6.59
CA PRO A 120 5.67 -1.75 -5.59
C PRO A 120 5.79 -0.36 -4.97
N ALA A 121 6.28 -0.29 -3.74
CA ALA A 121 6.67 0.96 -3.11
C ALA A 121 7.57 1.80 -4.03
N LYS A 122 7.51 3.11 -3.90
CA LYS A 122 8.25 4.10 -4.72
C LYS A 122 7.84 4.14 -6.21
N THR A 123 6.75 3.48 -6.58
CA THR A 123 6.22 3.51 -7.94
C THR A 123 5.10 4.56 -8.04
N PRO A 124 5.26 5.64 -8.83
CA PRO A 124 4.17 6.55 -9.13
C PRO A 124 2.99 5.79 -9.73
N HIS A 125 1.77 6.14 -9.30
CA HIS A 125 0.56 5.55 -9.86
C HIS A 125 -0.59 6.55 -9.83
N TRP A 126 -1.49 6.42 -10.80
CA TRP A 126 -2.52 7.43 -11.02
C TRP A 126 -3.77 6.84 -11.65
N TRP A 127 -4.89 6.98 -10.98
CA TRP A 127 -6.21 6.79 -11.60
C TRP A 127 -6.49 7.98 -12.51
N LYS A 128 -6.01 7.90 -13.76
CA LYS A 128 -6.09 8.97 -14.75
C LYS A 128 -7.53 9.24 -15.17
N GLU A 129 -8.29 8.17 -15.39
CA GLU A 129 -9.67 8.23 -15.84
C GLU A 129 -10.50 7.13 -15.18
N VAL A 130 -11.74 7.44 -14.86
CA VAL A 130 -12.73 6.49 -14.35
C VAL A 130 -14.01 6.67 -15.16
N SER A 131 -14.18 5.84 -16.21
CA SER A 131 -15.27 5.97 -17.20
C SER A 131 -16.63 5.75 -16.57
N THR A 132 -16.73 4.92 -15.55
CA THR A 132 -17.95 4.64 -14.78
C THR A 132 -18.24 5.65 -13.68
N LYS A 133 -17.51 6.80 -13.63
CA LYS A 133 -17.53 7.83 -12.57
C LYS A 133 -16.96 7.33 -11.24
N THR A 134 -17.22 6.09 -10.86
CA THR A 134 -16.74 5.47 -9.63
C THR A 134 -16.27 4.05 -9.92
N ILE A 135 -15.13 3.67 -9.35
CA ILE A 135 -14.65 2.31 -9.25
C ILE A 135 -14.74 1.82 -7.81
N ALA A 136 -14.85 0.51 -7.65
CA ALA A 136 -14.72 -0.17 -6.36
C ALA A 136 -13.63 -1.23 -6.44
N TYR A 137 -12.73 -1.27 -5.46
CA TYR A 137 -11.66 -2.24 -5.40
C TYR A 137 -11.18 -2.50 -3.98
N TYR A 138 -10.59 -3.65 -3.75
CA TYR A 138 -9.81 -3.90 -2.55
C TYR A 138 -8.39 -3.39 -2.76
N ALA A 139 -7.88 -2.62 -1.80
CA ALA A 139 -6.47 -2.24 -1.72
C ALA A 139 -5.82 -3.01 -0.56
N VAL A 140 -4.98 -3.98 -0.90
CA VAL A 140 -4.12 -4.65 0.07
C VAL A 140 -2.81 -3.88 0.14
N ASN A 141 -2.56 -3.26 1.28
CA ASN A 141 -1.38 -2.44 1.55
C ASN A 141 -0.43 -3.20 2.45
N ILE A 142 0.78 -3.42 1.96
CA ILE A 142 1.85 -4.15 2.65
C ILE A 142 2.99 -3.18 2.88
N GLU A 143 3.27 -2.89 4.17
CA GLU A 143 4.35 -1.99 4.56
C GLU A 143 5.69 -2.73 4.62
N ASN A 144 6.75 -2.08 4.08
CA ASN A 144 8.14 -2.57 4.13
C ASN A 144 8.86 -2.03 5.35
#